data_795d65ca89e080700f99d1340ea548a1
#
_entry.id   795d65ca89e080700f99d1340ea548a1
#
_cell.length_a   1.000
_cell.length_b   1.000
_cell.length_c   1.000
_cell.angle_alpha   90.00
_cell.angle_beta   90.00
_cell.angle_gamma   90.00
#
_symmetry.space_group_name_H-M   'P 1'
#
loop_
_entity.id
_entity.type
_entity.pdbx_description
1 polymer ?
#
loop_
_entity_poly.entity_id
_entity_poly.type
_entity_poly.pdbx_seq_one_letter_code
_entity_poly.pdbx_strand_id
1 'polypeptide(L)'
;MIKELARHPVTGETVHIDLLRVRLDRKIQATVAIELTGTDDAPGVRVGGVLEHTVREVGIEALPTDIPGSIAHDVSTMEIGDTLTVAALTPPAGVTLTDDPETTLATISPPRLQVESTDEIETETEVVGQTGAEGQDAAEEDEAGSGESTSEGSDAE
;
A
#
# COMPACT_ATOMS: atom_id res chain seq x y z
N MET A 1 21.77 20.41 -11.81
CA MET A 1 20.82 19.62 -11.03
C MET A 1 20.73 18.22 -11.62
N ILE A 2 20.72 17.19 -10.80
CA ILE A 2 20.49 15.82 -11.26
C ILE A 2 18.97 15.67 -11.43
N LYS A 3 18.51 15.26 -12.60
CA LYS A 3 17.12 15.02 -12.91
C LYS A 3 16.73 13.59 -12.56
N GLU A 4 17.56 12.65 -12.98
CA GLU A 4 17.31 11.23 -12.76
C GLU A 4 18.62 10.48 -12.52
N LEU A 5 18.59 9.51 -11.65
CA LEU A 5 19.70 8.62 -11.32
C LEU A 5 19.23 7.17 -11.39
N ALA A 6 19.58 6.49 -12.46
CA ALA A 6 19.29 5.07 -12.61
C ALA A 6 20.42 4.23 -12.02
N ARG A 7 20.10 3.32 -11.10
CA ARG A 7 21.03 2.38 -10.49
C ARG A 7 20.68 0.96 -10.90
N HIS A 8 21.72 0.14 -11.08
CA HIS A 8 21.52 -1.28 -11.35
C HIS A 8 20.95 -1.97 -10.10
N PRO A 9 19.81 -2.73 -10.21
CA PRO A 9 19.09 -3.26 -9.05
C PRO A 9 19.89 -4.28 -8.23
N VAL A 10 20.87 -4.96 -8.84
CA VAL A 10 21.67 -6.01 -8.17
C VAL A 10 23.01 -5.50 -7.69
N THR A 11 23.77 -4.77 -8.55
CA THR A 11 25.14 -4.31 -8.23
C THR A 11 25.14 -2.96 -7.51
N GLY A 12 24.06 -2.18 -7.58
CA GLY A 12 23.99 -0.83 -7.02
C GLY A 12 24.79 0.21 -7.80
N GLU A 13 25.46 -0.18 -8.90
CA GLU A 13 26.24 0.72 -9.74
C GLU A 13 25.33 1.70 -10.48
N THR A 14 25.81 2.93 -10.64
CA THR A 14 25.12 3.94 -11.42
C THR A 14 25.24 3.63 -12.90
N VAL A 15 24.11 3.35 -13.54
CA VAL A 15 24.04 3.04 -14.99
C VAL A 15 23.89 4.31 -15.82
N HIS A 16 23.06 5.25 -15.32
CA HIS A 16 22.71 6.45 -16.07
C HIS A 16 22.47 7.62 -15.12
N ILE A 17 22.92 8.81 -15.53
CA ILE A 17 22.67 10.07 -14.79
C ILE A 17 22.20 11.12 -15.78
N ASP A 18 21.00 11.61 -15.57
CA ASP A 18 20.46 12.75 -16.33
C ASP A 18 20.74 14.06 -15.62
N LEU A 19 21.40 14.97 -16.29
CA LEU A 19 21.71 16.29 -15.79
C LEU A 19 20.87 17.35 -16.48
N LEU A 20 20.15 18.16 -15.72
CA LEU A 20 19.41 19.30 -16.22
C LEU A 20 20.14 20.60 -15.88
N ARG A 21 20.33 21.46 -16.90
CA ARG A 21 20.84 22.81 -16.70
C ARG A 21 19.70 23.72 -16.24
N VAL A 22 19.81 24.22 -15.03
CA VAL A 22 18.82 25.15 -14.45
C VAL A 22 19.41 26.53 -14.23
N ARG A 23 18.56 27.56 -14.23
CA ARG A 23 18.94 28.92 -13.87
C ARG A 23 18.69 29.11 -12.39
N LEU A 24 19.67 29.62 -11.65
CA LEU A 24 19.59 29.82 -10.20
C LEU A 24 18.66 30.95 -9.81
N ASP A 25 18.35 31.87 -10.74
CA ASP A 25 17.55 33.06 -10.50
C ASP A 25 16.04 32.83 -10.66
N ARG A 26 15.63 31.61 -11.00
CA ARG A 26 14.22 31.28 -11.21
C ARG A 26 13.79 30.18 -10.29
N LYS A 27 12.59 30.35 -9.71
CA LYS A 27 11.91 29.28 -9.01
C LYS A 27 11.62 28.13 -9.95
N ILE A 28 11.82 26.93 -9.49
CA ILE A 28 11.51 25.69 -10.20
C ILE A 28 10.60 24.83 -9.34
N GLN A 29 9.81 24.02 -10.01
CA GLN A 29 9.01 23.01 -9.35
C GLN A 29 9.87 21.75 -9.17
N ALA A 30 9.81 21.17 -8.00
CA ALA A 30 10.50 19.94 -7.64
C ALA A 30 9.63 19.12 -6.69
N THR A 31 9.86 17.83 -6.68
CA THR A 31 9.24 16.91 -5.73
C THR A 31 10.22 16.59 -4.63
N VAL A 32 9.80 16.68 -3.38
CA VAL A 32 10.63 16.44 -2.19
C VAL A 32 9.99 15.38 -1.32
N ALA A 33 10.82 14.45 -0.84
CA ALA A 33 10.40 13.39 0.05
C ALA A 33 10.05 13.94 1.44
N ILE A 34 9.00 13.36 2.06
CA ILE A 34 8.59 13.65 3.43
C ILE A 34 9.11 12.54 4.33
N GLU A 35 9.80 12.93 5.38
CA GLU A 35 10.27 12.03 6.42
C GLU A 35 9.45 12.26 7.71
N LEU A 36 8.74 11.22 8.16
CA LEU A 36 8.00 11.26 9.40
C LEU A 36 8.94 10.85 10.55
N THR A 37 9.09 11.72 11.54
CA THR A 37 9.90 11.47 12.74
C THR A 37 8.99 11.23 13.93
N GLY A 38 9.48 10.45 14.94
CA GLY A 38 8.71 10.19 16.16
C GLY A 38 7.56 9.18 15.99
N THR A 39 7.58 8.35 14.96
CA THR A 39 6.55 7.32 14.70
C THR A 39 6.33 6.38 15.88
N ASP A 40 7.41 5.92 16.51
CA ASP A 40 7.37 4.97 17.63
C ASP A 40 6.88 5.64 18.94
N ASP A 41 6.99 6.96 19.01
CA ASP A 41 6.58 7.76 20.15
C ASP A 41 5.12 8.19 20.09
N ALA A 42 4.49 8.11 18.92
CA ALA A 42 3.09 8.47 18.74
C ALA A 42 2.16 7.63 19.63
N PRO A 43 1.28 8.25 20.43
CA PRO A 43 0.33 7.55 21.30
C PRO A 43 -0.60 6.62 20.51
N GLY A 44 -0.96 7.01 19.29
CA GLY A 44 -1.75 6.18 18.40
C GLY A 44 -1.08 4.85 18.04
N VAL A 45 0.23 4.89 17.75
CA VAL A 45 1.02 3.68 17.44
C VAL A 45 1.25 2.83 18.69
N ARG A 46 1.51 3.45 19.85
CA ARG A 46 1.69 2.74 21.13
C ARG A 46 0.46 1.96 21.58
N VAL A 47 -0.72 2.41 21.24
CA VAL A 47 -1.99 1.71 21.53
C VAL A 47 -2.29 0.61 20.51
N GLY A 48 -1.43 0.45 19.49
CA GLY A 48 -1.57 -0.58 18.46
C GLY A 48 -2.11 -0.07 17.12
N GLY A 49 -2.25 1.23 16.94
CA GLY A 49 -2.60 1.84 15.65
C GLY A 49 -1.50 1.62 14.60
N VAL A 50 -1.90 1.57 13.36
CA VAL A 50 -0.99 1.45 12.21
C VAL A 50 -0.88 2.80 11.52
N LEU A 51 0.35 3.32 11.42
CA LEU A 51 0.64 4.51 10.64
C LEU A 51 0.71 4.16 9.16
N GLU A 52 -0.20 4.70 8.39
CA GLU A 52 -0.20 4.59 6.93
C GLU A 52 0.32 5.89 6.32
N HIS A 53 1.43 5.80 5.60
CA HIS A 53 2.02 6.91 4.86
C HIS A 53 1.51 6.86 3.42
N THR A 54 0.46 7.61 3.12
CA THR A 54 -0.24 7.60 1.84
C THR A 54 0.55 8.33 0.76
N VAL A 55 1.01 9.55 1.06
CA VAL A 55 1.79 10.38 0.13
C VAL A 55 3.15 10.66 0.75
N ARG A 56 4.19 10.15 0.12
CA ARG A 56 5.58 10.24 0.61
C ARG A 56 6.38 11.38 0.00
N GLU A 57 5.83 12.02 -1.01
CA GLU A 57 6.47 13.09 -1.76
C GLU A 57 5.50 14.23 -1.94
N VAL A 58 6.00 15.45 -1.90
CA VAL A 58 5.20 16.67 -2.02
C VAL A 58 5.84 17.57 -3.07
N GLY A 59 4.99 18.19 -3.92
CA GLY A 59 5.38 19.18 -4.90
C GLY A 59 5.69 20.53 -4.24
N ILE A 60 6.86 21.05 -4.52
CA ILE A 60 7.29 22.36 -4.02
C ILE A 60 7.75 23.26 -5.16
N GLU A 61 7.61 24.57 -4.96
CA GLU A 61 8.22 25.61 -5.79
C GLU A 61 9.24 26.37 -4.97
N ALA A 62 10.52 26.30 -5.36
CA ALA A 62 11.61 26.98 -4.69
C ALA A 62 12.74 27.36 -5.65
N LEU A 63 13.69 28.17 -5.19
CA LEU A 63 14.93 28.36 -5.90
C LEU A 63 15.77 27.08 -5.84
N PRO A 64 16.55 26.76 -6.89
CA PRO A 64 17.36 25.55 -6.92
C PRO A 64 18.33 25.40 -5.75
N THR A 65 18.70 26.50 -5.13
CA THR A 65 19.60 26.56 -3.96
C THR A 65 18.89 26.22 -2.66
N ASP A 66 17.59 26.46 -2.59
CA ASP A 66 16.79 26.37 -1.38
C ASP A 66 15.95 25.09 -1.29
N ILE A 67 16.09 24.21 -2.31
CA ILE A 67 15.38 22.92 -2.34
C ILE A 67 16.02 21.99 -1.30
N PRO A 68 15.27 21.57 -0.26
CA PRO A 68 15.74 20.61 0.73
C PRO A 68 15.78 19.19 0.14
N GLY A 69 16.60 18.30 0.69
CA GLY A 69 16.61 16.88 0.32
C GLY A 69 15.40 16.12 0.82
N SER A 70 14.90 16.49 2.00
CA SER A 70 13.68 15.94 2.62
C SER A 70 13.04 16.99 3.52
N ILE A 71 11.75 16.83 3.80
CA ILE A 71 11.00 17.64 4.76
C ILE A 71 10.66 16.72 5.94
N ALA A 72 11.29 16.95 7.08
CA ALA A 72 10.99 16.20 8.29
C ALA A 72 9.74 16.78 8.98
N HIS A 73 8.83 15.91 9.39
CA HIS A 73 7.65 16.27 10.18
C HIS A 73 7.52 15.34 11.38
N ASP A 74 7.26 15.92 12.55
CA ASP A 74 7.12 15.17 13.80
C ASP A 74 5.67 14.72 14.00
N VAL A 75 5.48 13.41 14.11
CA VAL A 75 4.18 12.77 14.32
C VAL A 75 4.00 12.20 15.73
N SER A 76 4.90 12.54 16.65
CA SER A 76 4.91 12.01 18.02
C SER A 76 3.67 12.35 18.86
N THR A 77 2.84 13.28 18.42
CA THR A 77 1.61 13.70 19.10
C THR A 77 0.32 13.13 18.50
N MET A 78 0.41 12.34 17.41
CA MET A 78 -0.75 11.84 16.71
C MET A 78 -1.43 10.69 17.44
N GLU A 79 -2.78 10.72 17.48
CA GLU A 79 -3.64 9.69 18.05
C GLU A 79 -4.26 8.81 16.97
N ILE A 80 -4.94 7.72 17.39
CA ILE A 80 -5.67 6.85 16.46
C ILE A 80 -6.83 7.62 15.84
N GLY A 81 -6.89 7.64 14.51
CA GLY A 81 -7.89 8.38 13.73
C GLY A 81 -7.42 9.76 13.26
N ASP A 82 -6.23 10.20 13.72
CA ASP A 82 -5.67 11.46 13.24
C ASP A 82 -5.16 11.34 11.82
N THR A 83 -5.28 12.44 11.10
CA THR A 83 -4.85 12.58 9.72
C THR A 83 -3.90 13.76 9.59
N LEU A 84 -2.72 13.52 9.06
CA LEU A 84 -1.76 14.56 8.70
C LEU A 84 -2.03 15.02 7.28
N THR A 85 -2.26 16.32 7.08
CA THR A 85 -2.44 16.94 5.77
C THR A 85 -1.25 17.79 5.37
N VAL A 86 -1.16 18.14 4.08
CA VAL A 86 -0.11 19.03 3.54
C VAL A 86 -0.11 20.38 4.26
N ALA A 87 -1.27 20.88 4.67
CA ALA A 87 -1.39 22.13 5.41
C ALA A 87 -0.66 22.16 6.76
N ALA A 88 -0.49 21.01 7.39
CA ALA A 88 0.20 20.87 8.68
C ALA A 88 1.74 20.84 8.54
N LEU A 89 2.27 20.67 7.32
CA LEU A 89 3.71 20.70 7.08
C LEU A 89 4.26 22.11 7.29
N THR A 90 5.42 22.17 7.92
CA THR A 90 6.17 23.43 8.05
C THR A 90 7.28 23.43 7.00
N PRO A 91 7.06 24.13 5.85
CA PRO A 91 8.10 24.22 4.84
C PRO A 91 9.28 25.06 5.34
N PRO A 92 10.51 24.73 4.96
CA PRO A 92 11.66 25.57 5.25
C PRO A 92 11.58 26.92 4.53
N ALA A 93 12.43 27.86 4.93
CA ALA A 93 12.44 29.19 4.36
C ALA A 93 12.72 29.18 2.84
N GLY A 94 11.90 29.89 2.07
CA GLY A 94 12.05 30.00 0.61
C GLY A 94 11.32 28.92 -0.21
N VAL A 95 10.64 27.99 0.44
CA VAL A 95 9.88 26.90 -0.20
C VAL A 95 8.38 27.21 -0.14
N THR A 96 7.71 27.07 -1.27
CA THR A 96 6.25 27.17 -1.37
C THR A 96 5.69 25.80 -1.76
N LEU A 97 4.73 25.29 -0.99
CA LEU A 97 4.02 24.06 -1.32
C LEU A 97 3.08 24.33 -2.52
N THR A 98 3.11 23.45 -3.51
CA THR A 98 2.28 23.58 -4.72
C THR A 98 1.07 22.66 -4.64
N ASP A 99 1.18 21.58 -3.88
CA ASP A 99 0.13 20.58 -3.72
C ASP A 99 -1.06 21.12 -2.93
N ASP A 100 -2.19 20.44 -3.08
CA ASP A 100 -3.42 20.77 -2.38
C ASP A 100 -3.25 20.64 -0.86
N PRO A 101 -3.55 21.68 -0.07
CA PRO A 101 -3.41 21.68 1.37
C PRO A 101 -4.27 20.61 2.08
N GLU A 102 -5.34 20.14 1.44
CA GLU A 102 -6.23 19.09 1.99
C GLU A 102 -5.73 17.67 1.72
N THR A 103 -4.68 17.51 0.91
CA THR A 103 -4.10 16.20 0.62
C THR A 103 -3.61 15.53 1.88
N THR A 104 -4.07 14.30 2.11
CA THR A 104 -3.65 13.48 3.26
C THR A 104 -2.28 12.86 3.00
N LEU A 105 -1.34 13.12 3.89
CA LEU A 105 0.02 12.58 3.87
C LEU A 105 0.13 11.27 4.64
N ALA A 106 -0.38 11.28 5.85
CA ALA A 106 -0.35 10.12 6.72
C ALA A 106 -1.62 10.05 7.59
N THR A 107 -2.01 8.85 7.97
CA THR A 107 -3.11 8.61 8.90
C THR A 107 -2.75 7.49 9.85
N ILE A 108 -3.26 7.53 11.08
CA ILE A 108 -3.15 6.44 12.04
C ILE A 108 -4.48 5.72 12.10
N SER A 109 -4.54 4.52 11.49
CA SER A 109 -5.71 3.66 11.52
C SER A 109 -5.71 2.75 12.76
N PRO A 110 -6.89 2.40 13.31
CA PRO A 110 -6.98 1.43 14.39
C PRO A 110 -6.53 0.04 13.88
N PRO A 111 -5.94 -0.79 14.76
CA PRO A 111 -5.56 -2.14 14.39
C PRO A 111 -6.78 -2.93 13.92
N ARG A 112 -6.71 -3.56 12.77
CA ARG A 112 -7.72 -4.54 12.36
C ARG A 112 -7.50 -5.79 13.20
N LEU A 113 -8.33 -5.97 14.23
CA LEU A 113 -8.47 -7.26 14.86
C LEU A 113 -9.07 -8.19 13.80
N GLN A 114 -8.27 -9.08 13.26
CA GLN A 114 -8.81 -10.27 12.61
C GLN A 114 -9.50 -11.06 13.73
N VAL A 115 -10.78 -10.83 13.86
CA VAL A 115 -11.65 -11.79 14.56
C VAL A 115 -11.71 -12.98 13.61
N GLU A 116 -10.77 -13.92 13.77
CA GLU A 116 -10.99 -15.27 13.28
C GLU A 116 -12.28 -15.71 13.94
N SER A 117 -13.34 -15.73 13.17
CA SER A 117 -14.62 -16.30 13.56
C SER A 117 -14.41 -17.79 13.81
N THR A 118 -14.12 -18.12 15.05
CA THR A 118 -14.15 -19.48 15.58
C THR A 118 -15.61 -19.93 15.82
N ASP A 119 -16.52 -19.49 14.97
CA ASP A 119 -17.96 -19.80 15.09
C ASP A 119 -18.44 -20.87 14.12
N GLU A 120 -17.58 -21.79 13.71
CA GLU A 120 -18.01 -22.94 12.89
C GLU A 120 -17.48 -24.29 13.36
N ILE A 121 -17.39 -24.55 14.67
CA ILE A 121 -17.17 -25.92 15.17
C ILE A 121 -17.98 -26.15 16.45
N GLU A 122 -19.26 -25.85 16.47
CA GLU A 122 -20.14 -26.35 17.55
C GLU A 122 -21.58 -26.54 17.09
N THR A 123 -21.79 -27.31 16.02
CA THR A 123 -23.12 -27.90 15.79
C THR A 123 -23.01 -29.11 14.87
N GLU A 124 -22.33 -30.17 15.30
CA GLU A 124 -22.58 -31.52 14.79
C GLU A 124 -21.96 -32.56 15.71
N THR A 125 -22.52 -32.68 16.91
CA THR A 125 -22.40 -33.92 17.69
C THR A 125 -23.57 -34.03 18.65
N GLU A 126 -24.73 -34.33 18.13
CA GLU A 126 -25.74 -35.09 18.85
C GLU A 126 -26.75 -35.57 17.85
N VAL A 127 -26.67 -36.78 17.44
CA VAL A 127 -27.68 -37.84 17.47
C VAL A 127 -27.15 -39.07 16.76
N VAL A 128 -26.50 -39.94 17.49
CA VAL A 128 -26.46 -41.35 17.12
C VAL A 128 -27.14 -42.13 18.23
N GLY A 129 -28.34 -42.50 17.94
CA GLY A 129 -29.14 -43.37 18.77
C GLY A 129 -30.10 -44.19 17.94
N GLN A 130 -29.63 -45.40 17.59
CA GLN A 130 -30.40 -46.62 17.64
C GLN A 130 -31.23 -47.09 16.44
N THR A 131 -30.88 -48.32 16.07
CA THR A 131 -31.71 -49.44 15.55
C THR A 131 -32.12 -49.32 14.07
N GLY A 132 -31.82 -50.27 13.23
CA GLY A 132 -31.76 -51.67 13.24
C GLY A 132 -32.16 -52.16 11.88
N ALA A 133 -31.47 -53.20 11.46
CA ALA A 133 -31.97 -54.29 10.62
C ALA A 133 -32.23 -54.12 9.10
N GLU A 134 -31.47 -54.91 8.37
CA GLU A 134 -31.91 -55.78 7.27
C GLU A 134 -32.28 -55.22 5.90
N GLY A 135 -31.61 -55.75 4.93
CA GLY A 135 -32.17 -56.03 3.62
C GLY A 135 -31.30 -55.63 2.43
N GLN A 136 -30.37 -56.54 2.03
CA GLN A 136 -30.26 -57.17 0.74
C GLN A 136 -30.63 -56.35 -0.52
N ASP A 137 -29.68 -56.22 -1.41
CA ASP A 137 -29.50 -56.98 -2.65
C ASP A 137 -29.44 -56.13 -3.93
N ALA A 138 -28.48 -56.53 -4.74
CA ALA A 138 -28.41 -56.53 -6.18
C ALA A 138 -28.18 -55.18 -6.93
N ALA A 139 -27.00 -55.03 -7.46
CA ALA A 139 -26.67 -55.38 -8.84
C ALA A 139 -26.85 -54.28 -9.90
N GLU A 140 -25.78 -54.22 -10.64
CA GLU A 140 -25.59 -54.03 -12.07
C GLU A 140 -25.59 -52.60 -12.64
N GLU A 141 -24.41 -52.32 -13.19
CA GLU A 141 -24.07 -52.08 -14.62
C GLU A 141 -24.74 -50.88 -15.25
N ASP A 142 -24.14 -49.97 -15.98
CA ASP A 142 -23.35 -50.15 -17.17
C ASP A 142 -22.95 -48.74 -17.72
N GLU A 143 -21.80 -48.72 -18.34
CA GLU A 143 -21.41 -48.09 -19.60
C GLU A 143 -21.52 -46.58 -19.85
N ALA A 144 -20.36 -46.04 -20.11
CA ALA A 144 -19.80 -45.60 -21.39
C ALA A 144 -20.46 -44.38 -22.11
N GLY A 145 -19.58 -43.51 -22.54
CA GLY A 145 -19.86 -42.53 -23.60
C GLY A 145 -19.02 -41.27 -23.44
N SER A 146 -17.76 -41.22 -23.83
CA SER A 146 -17.24 -40.96 -25.17
C SER A 146 -17.91 -39.75 -25.85
N GLY A 147 -17.16 -38.72 -26.07
CA GLY A 147 -17.57 -37.56 -26.82
C GLY A 147 -16.45 -36.58 -27.06
N GLU A 148 -15.50 -36.96 -27.85
CA GLU A 148 -14.53 -36.18 -28.60
C GLU A 148 -15.22 -35.27 -29.63
N SER A 149 -14.81 -33.99 -29.76
CA SER A 149 -14.73 -33.31 -31.06
C SER A 149 -14.06 -31.94 -30.92
N THR A 150 -12.87 -31.85 -31.33
CA THR A 150 -12.24 -31.05 -32.42
C THR A 150 -13.11 -30.06 -33.16
N SER A 151 -12.57 -28.83 -33.30
CA SER A 151 -12.38 -28.07 -34.55
C SER A 151 -11.92 -26.66 -34.15
N GLU A 152 -10.69 -26.20 -34.42
CA GLU A 152 -10.16 -25.81 -35.76
C GLU A 152 -10.90 -24.63 -36.41
N GLY A 153 -10.11 -23.64 -36.75
CA GLY A 153 -10.43 -22.57 -37.71
C GLY A 153 -10.13 -21.20 -37.21
N SER A 154 -8.93 -20.62 -37.47
CA SER A 154 -8.62 -19.99 -38.77
C SER A 154 -9.02 -18.52 -38.79
N ASP A 155 -8.04 -17.68 -38.80
CA ASP A 155 -7.54 -16.79 -39.85
C ASP A 155 -8.02 -15.35 -39.89
N ALA A 156 -6.99 -14.52 -40.08
CA ALA A 156 -6.92 -13.27 -40.87
C ALA A 156 -7.55 -11.98 -40.31
N GLU A 157 -6.86 -10.95 -40.11
CA GLU A 157 -6.23 -9.91 -40.93
C GLU A 157 -5.58 -8.82 -40.02
#